data_fe8564b5151f3403ebd95b41e3641b90
#
_entry.id   fe8564b5151f3403ebd95b41e3641b90
#
_cell.length_a   1.000
_cell.length_b   1.000
_cell.length_c   1.000
_cell.angle_alpha   90.00
_cell.angle_beta   90.00
_cell.angle_gamma   90.00
#
_symmetry.space_group_name_H-M   'P 1'
#
loop_
_entity.id
_entity.type
_entity.pdbx_description
1 polymer ?
#
loop_
_entity_poly.entity_id
_entity_poly.type
_entity_poly.pdbx_seq_one_letter_code
_entity_poly.pdbx_strand_id
1 'polypeptide(L)'
;METLKARRRTVASKGAELAVFEFGAEPGPEVPTALLVHGYPDDHRVYLPAIRDLARTHHVVAYDTRNAGASAVVDLPGDFTLSTLVDDMFAVLAAIDADDVHLVGHDWGSIQGWAAVQDPRAAGRIGRYTSISGPDLRHFGRWVRSRFSRPAAWPQLAGQLLRSWYIGAFLVPKLPEAAWRLFLTRRYEQTAKRDVGNDPVRGLALYRANFCAGGNRPSGRRVGLPVQVVVPVKDPFLTPDLVNGLESWVEDLTVIRVNSGHWWPATRPAEFAEVLRGSHIRG
;
A
#
# COMPACT_ATOMS: atom_id res chain seq x y z
N MET A 1 -14.11 -14.82 23.05
CA MET A 1 -13.54 -13.97 21.97
C MET A 1 -13.96 -14.62 20.66
N GLU A 2 -14.83 -14.00 19.91
CA GLU A 2 -15.29 -14.54 18.64
C GLU A 2 -14.12 -14.61 17.63
N THR A 3 -13.94 -15.76 17.05
CA THR A 3 -12.83 -15.99 16.10
C THR A 3 -13.19 -15.25 14.82
N LEU A 4 -12.35 -14.30 14.38
CA LEU A 4 -12.51 -13.59 13.10
C LEU A 4 -12.42 -14.63 11.97
N LYS A 5 -13.57 -14.95 11.37
CA LYS A 5 -13.66 -15.95 10.31
C LYS A 5 -13.52 -15.26 8.95
N ALA A 6 -12.48 -15.62 8.21
CA ALA A 6 -12.31 -15.17 6.83
C ALA A 6 -13.03 -16.10 5.86
N ARG A 7 -13.69 -15.54 4.86
CA ARG A 7 -14.02 -16.27 3.63
C ARG A 7 -12.84 -16.10 2.67
N ARG A 8 -12.23 -17.19 2.28
CA ARG A 8 -11.10 -17.17 1.35
C ARG A 8 -11.55 -17.55 -0.05
N ARG A 9 -11.10 -16.80 -1.04
CA ARG A 9 -11.20 -17.16 -2.48
C ARG A 9 -9.88 -16.94 -3.19
N THR A 10 -9.76 -17.46 -4.39
CA THR A 10 -8.63 -17.22 -5.30
C THR A 10 -9.14 -16.43 -6.49
N VAL A 11 -8.38 -15.38 -6.88
CA VAL A 11 -8.67 -14.54 -8.04
C VAL A 11 -7.51 -14.67 -9.03
N ALA A 12 -7.81 -15.09 -10.26
CA ALA A 12 -6.82 -15.19 -11.32
C ALA A 12 -6.56 -13.79 -11.94
N SER A 13 -5.30 -13.44 -12.10
CA SER A 13 -4.88 -12.20 -12.77
C SER A 13 -3.51 -12.34 -13.42
N LYS A 14 -3.43 -12.08 -14.73
CA LYS A 14 -2.17 -12.01 -15.47
C LYS A 14 -1.15 -13.13 -15.14
N GLY A 15 -1.63 -14.37 -15.11
CA GLY A 15 -0.81 -15.53 -14.80
C GLY A 15 -0.51 -15.76 -13.31
N ALA A 16 -1.03 -14.92 -12.42
CA ALA A 16 -1.00 -15.12 -10.97
C ALA A 16 -2.35 -15.59 -10.43
N GLU A 17 -2.31 -16.27 -9.30
CA GLU A 17 -3.46 -16.59 -8.46
C GLU A 17 -3.33 -15.83 -7.15
N LEU A 18 -4.24 -14.89 -6.92
CA LEU A 18 -4.24 -14.02 -5.76
C LEU A 18 -5.14 -14.58 -4.67
N ALA A 19 -4.64 -14.72 -3.46
CA ALA A 19 -5.42 -15.11 -2.30
C ALA A 19 -6.17 -13.90 -1.74
N VAL A 20 -7.49 -13.95 -1.77
CA VAL A 20 -8.39 -12.89 -1.30
C VAL A 20 -9.14 -13.36 -0.06
N PHE A 21 -9.23 -12.51 0.93
CA PHE A 21 -9.83 -12.75 2.23
C PHE A 21 -10.90 -11.72 2.50
N GLU A 22 -12.11 -12.18 2.79
CA GLU A 22 -13.26 -11.33 3.10
C GLU A 22 -13.73 -11.54 4.53
N PHE A 23 -14.12 -10.44 5.17
CA PHE A 23 -14.50 -10.39 6.57
C PHE A 23 -15.72 -9.49 6.75
N GLY A 24 -16.53 -9.77 7.77
CA GLY A 24 -17.70 -8.98 8.11
C GLY A 24 -18.93 -9.41 7.31
N ALA A 25 -19.87 -8.46 7.14
CA ALA A 25 -21.11 -8.69 6.42
C ALA A 25 -20.87 -8.81 4.90
N GLU A 26 -21.85 -9.35 4.19
CA GLU A 26 -21.86 -9.30 2.73
C GLU A 26 -21.97 -7.84 2.25
N PRO A 27 -21.41 -7.51 1.07
CA PRO A 27 -21.57 -6.16 0.51
C PRO A 27 -23.04 -5.84 0.27
N GLY A 28 -23.39 -4.57 0.44
CA GLY A 28 -24.76 -4.11 0.24
C GLY A 28 -24.87 -2.60 0.38
N PRO A 29 -26.01 -1.99 0.03
CA PRO A 29 -26.18 -0.54 0.03
C PRO A 29 -25.87 0.15 1.37
N GLU A 30 -26.14 -0.54 2.48
CA GLU A 30 -25.91 -0.04 3.83
C GLU A 30 -24.58 -0.51 4.44
N VAL A 31 -23.83 -1.35 3.72
CA VAL A 31 -22.56 -1.93 4.20
C VAL A 31 -21.42 -1.46 3.34
N PRO A 32 -20.67 -0.44 3.77
CA PRO A 32 -19.53 0.06 3.01
C PRO A 32 -18.44 -1.02 2.84
N THR A 33 -17.90 -1.14 1.65
CA THR A 33 -16.82 -2.08 1.33
C THR A 33 -15.47 -1.38 1.39
N ALA A 34 -14.51 -1.97 2.11
CA ALA A 34 -13.12 -1.53 2.15
C ALA A 34 -12.18 -2.59 1.56
N LEU A 35 -11.35 -2.21 0.58
CA LEU A 35 -10.28 -3.05 0.04
C LEU A 35 -8.93 -2.61 0.62
N LEU A 36 -8.30 -3.49 1.41
CA LEU A 36 -7.03 -3.24 2.08
C LEU A 36 -5.88 -3.90 1.32
N VAL A 37 -4.90 -3.09 0.91
CA VAL A 37 -3.75 -3.53 0.12
C VAL A 37 -2.47 -3.31 0.91
N HIS A 38 -1.81 -4.42 1.28
CA HIS A 38 -0.57 -4.40 2.04
C HIS A 38 0.65 -4.00 1.19
N GLY A 39 1.77 -3.73 1.86
CA GLY A 39 3.04 -3.44 1.24
C GLY A 39 4.11 -4.49 1.51
N TYR A 40 5.36 -4.10 1.31
CA TYR A 40 6.53 -4.93 1.49
C TYR A 40 7.09 -4.79 2.92
N PRO A 41 7.52 -5.85 3.57
CA PRO A 41 7.50 -7.27 3.16
C PRO A 41 6.29 -8.03 3.74
N ASP A 42 5.16 -7.38 3.85
CA ASP A 42 3.96 -7.86 4.52
C ASP A 42 3.04 -8.72 3.63
N ASP A 43 1.93 -9.14 4.24
CA ASP A 43 0.76 -9.76 3.63
C ASP A 43 -0.52 -9.22 4.32
N HIS A 44 -1.71 -9.72 3.94
CA HIS A 44 -3.00 -9.26 4.51
C HIS A 44 -3.04 -9.28 6.03
N ARG A 45 -2.23 -10.13 6.69
CA ARG A 45 -2.21 -10.28 8.15
C ARG A 45 -1.78 -9.02 8.90
N VAL A 46 -1.13 -8.06 8.21
CA VAL A 46 -0.80 -6.74 8.79
C VAL A 46 -2.04 -5.98 9.25
N TYR A 47 -3.17 -6.26 8.63
CA TYR A 47 -4.45 -5.60 8.92
C TYR A 47 -5.36 -6.35 9.89
N LEU A 48 -5.09 -7.64 10.19
CA LEU A 48 -5.98 -8.45 11.01
C LEU A 48 -6.36 -7.84 12.37
N PRO A 49 -5.45 -7.14 13.07
CA PRO A 49 -5.82 -6.47 14.33
C PRO A 49 -6.92 -5.42 14.15
N ALA A 50 -6.91 -4.67 13.04
CA ALA A 50 -7.89 -3.64 12.74
C ALA A 50 -9.15 -4.20 12.07
N ILE A 51 -9.02 -5.26 11.27
CA ILE A 51 -10.15 -5.92 10.60
C ILE A 51 -11.18 -6.40 11.61
N ARG A 52 -10.77 -6.87 12.78
CA ARG A 52 -11.69 -7.30 13.86
C ARG A 52 -12.70 -6.23 14.24
N ASP A 53 -12.30 -4.98 14.19
CA ASP A 53 -13.16 -3.86 14.54
C ASP A 53 -13.93 -3.34 13.32
N LEU A 54 -13.25 -3.23 12.17
CA LEU A 54 -13.86 -2.78 10.92
C LEU A 54 -14.97 -3.72 10.44
N ALA A 55 -14.77 -5.02 10.54
CA ALA A 55 -15.72 -6.04 10.09
C ALA A 55 -17.07 -6.03 10.83
N ARG A 56 -17.20 -5.24 11.90
CA ARG A 56 -18.50 -5.05 12.58
C ARG A 56 -19.42 -4.12 11.80
N THR A 57 -18.88 -3.27 10.97
CA THR A 57 -19.63 -2.21 10.25
C THR A 57 -19.37 -2.19 8.77
N HIS A 58 -18.38 -2.93 8.30
CA HIS A 58 -17.92 -2.93 6.90
C HIS A 58 -17.83 -4.37 6.35
N HIS A 59 -18.02 -4.50 5.06
CA HIS A 59 -17.47 -5.58 4.29
C HIS A 59 -15.98 -5.27 4.05
N VAL A 60 -15.08 -6.06 4.63
CA VAL A 60 -13.64 -5.81 4.54
C VAL A 60 -12.99 -6.88 3.69
N VAL A 61 -12.35 -6.45 2.63
CA VAL A 61 -11.57 -7.32 1.73
C VAL A 61 -10.10 -6.99 1.88
N ALA A 62 -9.26 -8.00 2.03
CA ALA A 62 -7.82 -7.89 1.95
C ALA A 62 -7.29 -8.98 1.03
N TYR A 63 -6.25 -8.73 0.28
CA TYR A 63 -5.63 -9.76 -0.54
C TYR A 63 -4.11 -9.75 -0.38
N ASP A 64 -3.51 -10.91 -0.57
CA ASP A 64 -2.07 -11.02 -0.67
C ASP A 64 -1.66 -10.67 -2.11
N THR A 65 -0.78 -9.69 -2.25
CA THR A 65 -0.23 -9.32 -3.56
C THR A 65 0.62 -10.45 -4.13
N ARG A 66 0.94 -10.41 -5.44
CA ARG A 66 1.77 -11.49 -6.04
C ARG A 66 3.06 -11.68 -5.24
N ASN A 67 3.44 -12.95 -5.04
CA ASN A 67 4.60 -13.42 -4.28
C ASN A 67 4.57 -13.09 -2.77
N ALA A 68 3.41 -12.75 -2.22
CA ALA A 68 3.23 -12.53 -0.79
C ALA A 68 2.19 -13.50 -0.21
N GLY A 69 2.39 -13.87 1.04
CA GLY A 69 1.44 -14.64 1.83
C GLY A 69 0.99 -15.94 1.15
N ALA A 70 -0.31 -16.05 0.92
CA ALA A 70 -0.94 -17.23 0.34
C ALA A 70 -1.22 -17.13 -1.18
N SER A 71 -0.80 -16.03 -1.82
CA SER A 71 -0.86 -15.88 -3.28
C SER A 71 0.19 -16.73 -3.98
N ALA A 72 -0.11 -17.15 -5.20
CA ALA A 72 0.81 -17.97 -5.98
C ALA A 72 2.13 -17.25 -6.27
N VAL A 73 3.19 -18.01 -6.30
CA VAL A 73 4.52 -17.53 -6.68
C VAL A 73 4.60 -17.43 -8.20
N VAL A 74 5.00 -16.27 -8.69
CA VAL A 74 5.26 -15.98 -10.09
C VAL A 74 6.69 -15.43 -10.25
N ASP A 75 7.32 -15.65 -11.37
CA ASP A 75 8.71 -15.25 -11.60
C ASP A 75 8.94 -14.97 -13.10
N LEU A 76 8.11 -14.13 -13.71
CA LEU A 76 8.25 -13.72 -15.09
C LEU A 76 8.68 -12.26 -15.19
N PRO A 77 9.49 -11.89 -16.19
CA PRO A 77 9.79 -10.49 -16.47
C PRO A 77 8.50 -9.67 -16.66
N GLY A 78 8.39 -8.56 -15.95
CA GLY A 78 7.21 -7.69 -16.01
C GLY A 78 6.09 -8.01 -15.01
N ASP A 79 6.13 -9.13 -14.31
CA ASP A 79 5.12 -9.51 -13.31
C ASP A 79 4.96 -8.50 -12.17
N PHE A 80 6.00 -7.73 -11.88
CA PHE A 80 6.03 -6.78 -10.78
C PHE A 80 5.99 -5.32 -11.22
N THR A 81 5.72 -5.05 -12.49
CA THR A 81 5.51 -3.67 -12.93
C THR A 81 4.25 -3.09 -12.29
N LEU A 82 4.26 -1.80 -12.02
CA LEU A 82 3.12 -1.13 -11.40
C LEU A 82 1.82 -1.31 -12.19
N SER A 83 1.89 -1.38 -13.54
CA SER A 83 0.73 -1.68 -14.38
C SER A 83 0.16 -3.07 -14.12
N THR A 84 1.01 -4.08 -13.98
CA THR A 84 0.55 -5.45 -13.68
C THR A 84 -0.07 -5.54 -12.29
N LEU A 85 0.50 -4.84 -11.29
CA LEU A 85 -0.05 -4.80 -9.94
C LEU A 85 -1.39 -4.05 -9.89
N VAL A 86 -1.57 -3.04 -10.73
CA VAL A 86 -2.87 -2.36 -10.91
C VAL A 86 -3.88 -3.29 -11.57
N ASP A 87 -3.49 -4.08 -12.57
CA ASP A 87 -4.36 -5.09 -13.17
C ASP A 87 -4.82 -6.13 -12.15
N ASP A 88 -3.93 -6.56 -11.24
CA ASP A 88 -4.28 -7.44 -10.12
C ASP A 88 -5.34 -6.82 -9.22
N MET A 89 -5.15 -5.56 -8.84
CA MET A 89 -6.11 -4.84 -8.00
C MET A 89 -7.48 -4.75 -8.66
N PHE A 90 -7.54 -4.46 -9.97
CA PHE A 90 -8.81 -4.43 -10.71
C PHE A 90 -9.43 -5.83 -10.88
N ALA A 91 -8.62 -6.88 -10.99
CA ALA A 91 -9.14 -8.26 -10.98
C ALA A 91 -9.80 -8.60 -9.62
N VAL A 92 -9.19 -8.17 -8.52
CA VAL A 92 -9.78 -8.32 -7.18
C VAL A 92 -11.05 -7.48 -7.06
N LEU A 93 -11.03 -6.20 -7.47
CA LEU A 93 -12.22 -5.34 -7.49
C LEU A 93 -13.35 -5.93 -8.32
N ALA A 94 -13.05 -6.54 -9.48
CA ALA A 94 -14.06 -7.21 -10.30
C ALA A 94 -14.64 -8.45 -9.64
N ALA A 95 -13.87 -9.14 -8.79
CA ALA A 95 -14.33 -10.31 -8.04
C ALA A 95 -15.14 -9.94 -6.78
N ILE A 96 -15.02 -8.71 -6.30
CA ILE A 96 -15.84 -8.17 -5.21
C ILE A 96 -17.13 -7.62 -5.85
N ASP A 97 -18.28 -8.12 -5.40
CA ASP A 97 -19.59 -7.60 -5.86
C ASP A 97 -19.95 -6.32 -5.11
N ALA A 98 -19.15 -5.26 -5.34
CA ALA A 98 -19.33 -3.95 -4.71
C ALA A 98 -18.79 -2.84 -5.61
N ASP A 99 -19.53 -1.75 -5.68
CA ASP A 99 -19.13 -0.47 -6.25
C ASP A 99 -18.79 0.53 -5.12
N ASP A 100 -18.24 1.67 -5.47
CA ASP A 100 -17.89 2.74 -4.51
C ASP A 100 -16.96 2.27 -3.38
N VAL A 101 -16.03 1.36 -3.72
CA VAL A 101 -15.13 0.73 -2.75
C VAL A 101 -14.18 1.76 -2.13
N HIS A 102 -14.02 1.71 -0.81
CA HIS A 102 -12.96 2.43 -0.12
C HIS A 102 -11.62 1.68 -0.29
N LEU A 103 -10.79 2.14 -1.21
CA LEU A 103 -9.45 1.60 -1.39
C LEU A 103 -8.52 2.12 -0.28
N VAL A 104 -7.79 1.23 0.38
CA VAL A 104 -6.83 1.56 1.43
C VAL A 104 -5.51 0.88 1.13
N GLY A 105 -4.46 1.66 0.92
CA GLY A 105 -3.12 1.13 0.62
C GLY A 105 -2.10 1.52 1.68
N HIS A 106 -1.23 0.59 2.03
CA HIS A 106 -0.08 0.81 2.90
C HIS A 106 1.21 0.46 2.17
N ASP A 107 2.24 1.30 2.26
CA ASP A 107 3.57 1.10 1.64
C ASP A 107 3.45 0.82 0.12
N TRP A 108 3.91 -0.33 -0.39
CA TRP A 108 3.71 -0.71 -1.79
C TRP A 108 2.24 -0.83 -2.20
N GLY A 109 1.36 -1.20 -1.27
CA GLY A 109 -0.08 -1.16 -1.51
C GLY A 109 -0.60 0.26 -1.74
N SER A 110 -0.01 1.24 -1.06
CA SER A 110 -0.32 2.66 -1.31
C SER A 110 0.23 3.12 -2.67
N ILE A 111 1.45 2.73 -3.04
CA ILE A 111 2.01 3.05 -4.37
C ILE A 111 1.12 2.49 -5.49
N GLN A 112 0.63 1.26 -5.33
CA GLN A 112 -0.33 0.64 -6.26
C GLN A 112 -1.66 1.39 -6.28
N GLY A 113 -2.18 1.76 -5.11
CA GLY A 113 -3.42 2.52 -4.96
C GLY A 113 -3.37 3.86 -5.69
N TRP A 114 -2.28 4.61 -5.58
CA TRP A 114 -2.07 5.84 -6.33
C TRP A 114 -2.14 5.64 -7.85
N ALA A 115 -1.57 4.55 -8.36
CA ALA A 115 -1.66 4.23 -9.77
C ALA A 115 -3.06 3.78 -10.18
N ALA A 116 -3.75 3.02 -9.32
CA ALA A 116 -5.10 2.55 -9.58
C ALA A 116 -6.13 3.70 -9.65
N VAL A 117 -6.07 4.68 -8.73
CA VAL A 117 -7.03 5.82 -8.74
C VAL A 117 -6.82 6.78 -9.89
N GLN A 118 -5.68 6.70 -10.59
CA GLN A 118 -5.39 7.43 -11.82
C GLN A 118 -5.78 6.64 -13.09
N ASP A 119 -6.15 5.37 -12.95
CA ASP A 119 -6.61 4.54 -14.05
C ASP A 119 -8.09 4.84 -14.38
N PRO A 120 -8.47 4.93 -15.65
CA PRO A 120 -9.88 5.14 -16.03
C PRO A 120 -10.86 4.12 -15.45
N ARG A 121 -10.41 2.90 -15.19
CA ARG A 121 -11.20 1.82 -14.58
C ARG A 121 -11.64 2.11 -13.15
N ALA A 122 -11.01 3.09 -12.47
CA ALA A 122 -11.39 3.49 -11.11
C ALA A 122 -12.80 4.11 -11.04
N ALA A 123 -13.25 4.73 -12.14
CA ALA A 123 -14.55 5.39 -12.18
C ALA A 123 -15.69 4.43 -11.87
N GLY A 124 -16.51 4.75 -10.87
CA GLY A 124 -17.62 3.93 -10.41
C GLY A 124 -17.24 2.71 -9.58
N ARG A 125 -15.94 2.34 -9.53
CA ARG A 125 -15.46 1.19 -8.75
C ARG A 125 -14.80 1.61 -7.44
N ILE A 126 -14.04 2.70 -7.45
CA ILE A 126 -13.35 3.24 -6.27
C ILE A 126 -13.99 4.58 -5.94
N GLY A 127 -14.64 4.68 -4.78
CA GLY A 127 -15.30 5.90 -4.32
C GLY A 127 -14.39 6.82 -3.54
N ARG A 128 -13.44 6.26 -2.81
CA ARG A 128 -12.44 7.03 -2.04
C ARG A 128 -11.15 6.24 -1.86
N TYR A 129 -10.07 6.94 -1.56
CA TYR A 129 -8.78 6.31 -1.38
C TYR A 129 -8.07 6.81 -0.12
N THR A 130 -7.53 5.89 0.68
CA THR A 130 -6.64 6.20 1.81
C THR A 130 -5.23 5.68 1.53
N SER A 131 -4.28 6.60 1.44
CA SER A 131 -2.85 6.36 1.22
C SER A 131 -2.10 6.42 2.55
N ILE A 132 -1.31 5.39 2.86
CA ILE A 132 -0.54 5.30 4.11
C ILE A 132 0.90 4.90 3.78
N SER A 133 1.87 5.71 4.17
CA SER A 133 3.31 5.38 4.08
C SER A 133 3.78 4.90 2.69
N GLY A 134 3.17 5.38 1.60
CA GLY A 134 3.55 5.05 0.23
C GLY A 134 3.18 6.19 -0.72
N PRO A 135 4.13 6.90 -1.33
CA PRO A 135 3.85 8.04 -2.18
C PRO A 135 3.43 7.62 -3.60
N ASP A 136 2.71 8.50 -4.29
CA ASP A 136 2.69 8.45 -5.75
C ASP A 136 4.11 8.62 -6.29
N LEU A 137 4.61 7.64 -7.07
CA LEU A 137 6.00 7.65 -7.57
C LEU A 137 6.29 8.83 -8.49
N ARG A 138 5.29 9.33 -9.21
CA ARG A 138 5.44 10.50 -10.07
C ARG A 138 5.50 11.77 -9.25
N HIS A 139 4.65 11.90 -8.23
CA HIS A 139 4.72 12.99 -7.27
C HIS A 139 6.08 12.99 -6.56
N PHE A 140 6.54 11.84 -6.08
CA PHE A 140 7.86 11.68 -5.47
C PHE A 140 8.98 12.20 -6.39
N GLY A 141 8.99 11.80 -7.65
CA GLY A 141 9.97 12.28 -8.62
C GLY A 141 9.92 13.79 -8.88
N ARG A 142 8.73 14.40 -8.85
CA ARG A 142 8.56 15.86 -8.96
C ARG A 142 9.00 16.56 -7.68
N TRP A 143 8.63 16.01 -6.53
CA TRP A 143 9.04 16.52 -5.23
C TRP A 143 10.57 16.59 -5.14
N VAL A 144 11.28 15.52 -5.50
CA VAL A 144 12.74 15.46 -5.56
C VAL A 144 13.30 16.54 -6.49
N ARG A 145 12.81 16.63 -7.74
CA ARG A 145 13.27 17.64 -8.71
C ARG A 145 13.07 19.07 -8.22
N SER A 146 11.92 19.34 -7.61
CA SER A 146 11.60 20.67 -7.10
C SER A 146 12.51 21.12 -5.96
N ARG A 147 13.05 20.19 -5.14
CA ARG A 147 14.00 20.48 -4.07
C ARG A 147 15.43 20.55 -4.59
N PHE A 148 15.77 19.73 -5.57
CA PHE A 148 17.10 19.77 -6.19
C PHE A 148 17.41 21.15 -6.79
N SER A 149 16.45 21.79 -7.42
CA SER A 149 16.58 23.13 -8.01
C SER A 149 16.57 24.29 -7.00
N ARG A 150 16.38 24.02 -5.69
CA ARG A 150 16.27 25.04 -4.63
C ARG A 150 17.25 24.74 -3.50
N PRO A 151 18.40 25.42 -3.39
CA PRO A 151 19.41 25.16 -2.35
C PRO A 151 18.85 25.17 -0.93
N ALA A 152 17.92 26.05 -0.61
CA ALA A 152 17.27 26.13 0.70
C ALA A 152 16.46 24.86 1.07
N ALA A 153 16.08 24.02 0.10
CA ALA A 153 15.35 22.79 0.30
C ALA A 153 16.25 21.54 0.33
N TRP A 154 17.56 21.68 0.17
CA TRP A 154 18.50 20.55 0.22
C TRP A 154 18.48 19.76 1.53
N PRO A 155 18.30 20.35 2.73
CA PRO A 155 18.15 19.55 3.95
C PRO A 155 16.95 18.59 3.90
N GLN A 156 15.80 19.03 3.34
CA GLN A 156 14.63 18.16 3.16
C GLN A 156 14.91 17.02 2.16
N LEU A 157 15.55 17.36 1.04
CA LEU A 157 15.97 16.39 0.03
C LEU A 157 16.93 15.37 0.62
N ALA A 158 17.97 15.79 1.30
CA ALA A 158 18.94 14.92 1.96
C ALA A 158 18.26 14.02 3.00
N GLY A 159 17.35 14.57 3.80
CA GLY A 159 16.59 13.83 4.79
C GLY A 159 15.77 12.69 4.16
N GLN A 160 15.16 12.91 2.99
CA GLN A 160 14.42 11.87 2.28
C GLN A 160 15.38 10.85 1.61
N LEU A 161 16.42 11.30 0.95
CA LEU A 161 17.38 10.40 0.29
C LEU A 161 18.07 9.48 1.29
N LEU A 162 18.41 9.99 2.47
CA LEU A 162 18.95 9.18 3.57
C LEU A 162 17.95 8.12 4.08
N ARG A 163 16.65 8.38 4.03
CA ARG A 163 15.62 7.38 4.36
C ARG A 163 15.38 6.36 3.25
N SER A 164 15.67 6.75 1.99
CA SER A 164 15.46 5.92 0.81
C SER A 164 16.69 5.11 0.38
N TRP A 165 17.79 5.14 1.16
CA TRP A 165 19.06 4.45 0.81
C TRP A 165 18.87 2.96 0.50
N TYR A 166 17.95 2.31 1.22
CA TYR A 166 17.68 0.87 1.08
C TYR A 166 17.14 0.50 -0.31
N ILE A 167 16.50 1.43 -1.02
CA ILE A 167 16.04 1.22 -2.40
C ILE A 167 17.24 0.89 -3.28
N GLY A 168 18.31 1.68 -3.19
CA GLY A 168 19.55 1.40 -3.91
C GLY A 168 20.16 0.04 -3.53
N ALA A 169 20.15 -0.32 -2.25
CA ALA A 169 20.64 -1.62 -1.79
C ALA A 169 19.80 -2.78 -2.35
N PHE A 170 18.48 -2.63 -2.47
CA PHE A 170 17.59 -3.65 -3.01
C PHE A 170 17.70 -3.85 -4.52
N LEU A 171 18.26 -2.89 -5.23
CA LEU A 171 18.57 -3.02 -6.66
C LEU A 171 19.82 -3.86 -6.94
N VAL A 172 20.72 -4.00 -5.96
CA VAL A 172 21.95 -4.82 -6.11
C VAL A 172 21.56 -6.30 -6.12
N PRO A 173 21.97 -7.06 -7.15
CA PRO A 173 21.68 -8.49 -7.19
C PRO A 173 22.37 -9.27 -6.06
N LYS A 174 21.70 -10.28 -5.52
CA LYS A 174 22.17 -11.27 -4.53
C LYS A 174 22.47 -10.72 -3.14
N LEU A 175 22.84 -9.46 -2.98
CA LEU A 175 23.19 -8.88 -1.68
C LEU A 175 21.97 -8.79 -0.74
N PRO A 176 20.83 -8.15 -1.12
CA PRO A 176 19.67 -8.08 -0.25
C PRO A 176 19.02 -9.45 -0.04
N GLU A 177 19.04 -10.36 -1.04
CA GLU A 177 18.56 -11.73 -0.85
C GLU A 177 19.35 -12.46 0.23
N ALA A 178 20.67 -12.34 0.22
CA ALA A 178 21.52 -12.94 1.25
C ALA A 178 21.24 -12.33 2.63
N ALA A 179 21.11 -11.01 2.71
CA ALA A 179 20.81 -10.32 3.95
C ALA A 179 19.45 -10.77 4.54
N TRP A 180 18.42 -10.87 3.70
CA TRP A 180 17.11 -11.38 4.12
C TRP A 180 17.18 -12.83 4.60
N ARG A 181 17.79 -13.73 3.84
CA ARG A 181 17.91 -15.15 4.21
C ARG A 181 18.70 -15.38 5.48
N LEU A 182 19.76 -14.61 5.72
CA LEU A 182 20.69 -14.84 6.82
C LEU A 182 20.20 -14.25 8.16
N PHE A 183 19.59 -13.05 8.15
CA PHE A 183 19.27 -12.36 9.39
C PHE A 183 18.06 -11.43 9.37
N LEU A 184 17.72 -10.75 8.23
CA LEU A 184 16.67 -9.74 8.24
C LEU A 184 15.28 -10.36 8.39
N THR A 185 14.98 -11.50 7.76
CA THR A 185 13.69 -12.20 7.90
C THR A 185 13.41 -12.49 9.36
N ARG A 186 14.35 -13.16 10.05
CA ARG A 186 14.18 -13.50 11.45
C ARG A 186 13.97 -12.27 12.34
N ARG A 187 14.75 -11.20 12.10
CA ARG A 187 14.61 -9.94 12.82
C ARG A 187 13.26 -9.27 12.58
N TYR A 188 12.81 -9.29 11.33
CA TYR A 188 11.50 -8.77 10.96
C TYR A 188 10.36 -9.53 11.63
N GLU A 189 10.36 -10.87 11.56
CA GLU A 189 9.37 -11.74 12.17
C GLU A 189 9.26 -11.57 13.68
N GLN A 190 10.38 -11.42 14.37
CA GLN A 190 10.41 -11.12 15.81
C GLN A 190 9.72 -9.79 16.14
N THR A 191 9.89 -8.77 15.28
CA THR A 191 9.29 -7.44 15.47
C THR A 191 7.81 -7.45 15.06
N ALA A 192 7.49 -8.04 13.92
CA ALA A 192 6.15 -8.11 13.36
C ALA A 192 5.27 -9.17 14.04
N LYS A 193 5.88 -10.09 14.81
CA LYS A 193 5.23 -11.22 15.49
C LYS A 193 4.42 -12.11 14.52
N ARG A 194 4.93 -12.29 13.31
CA ARG A 194 4.38 -13.16 12.27
C ARG A 194 5.47 -13.67 11.35
N ASP A 195 5.27 -14.87 10.83
CA ASP A 195 6.13 -15.50 9.84
C ASP A 195 5.87 -14.87 8.46
N VAL A 196 6.93 -14.49 7.76
CA VAL A 196 6.89 -13.99 6.37
C VAL A 196 7.69 -14.88 5.40
N GLY A 197 8.38 -15.88 5.91
CA GLY A 197 9.10 -16.88 5.13
C GLY A 197 10.04 -16.26 4.08
N ASN A 198 9.82 -16.63 2.81
CA ASN A 198 10.58 -16.13 1.67
C ASN A 198 9.97 -14.89 0.97
N ASP A 199 8.85 -14.38 1.44
CA ASP A 199 8.16 -13.23 0.82
C ASP A 199 9.06 -11.97 0.72
N PRO A 200 9.89 -11.65 1.72
CA PRO A 200 10.82 -10.53 1.59
C PRO A 200 11.81 -10.68 0.44
N VAL A 201 12.32 -11.88 0.21
CA VAL A 201 13.25 -12.14 -0.90
C VAL A 201 12.56 -12.01 -2.25
N ARG A 202 11.34 -12.56 -2.37
CA ARG A 202 10.53 -12.49 -3.59
C ARG A 202 10.07 -11.07 -3.90
N GLY A 203 9.68 -10.33 -2.88
CA GLY A 203 9.20 -8.95 -2.99
C GLY A 203 10.27 -7.94 -3.42
N LEU A 204 11.57 -8.28 -3.43
CA LEU A 204 12.62 -7.44 -4.01
C LEU A 204 12.37 -7.15 -5.50
N ALA A 205 11.62 -8.02 -6.18
CA ALA A 205 11.20 -7.82 -7.57
C ALA A 205 10.37 -6.54 -7.76
N LEU A 206 9.57 -6.11 -6.75
CA LEU A 206 8.84 -4.85 -6.77
C LEU A 206 9.77 -3.65 -7.01
N TYR A 207 10.88 -3.59 -6.27
CA TYR A 207 11.85 -2.51 -6.38
C TYR A 207 12.56 -2.54 -7.72
N ARG A 208 13.01 -3.70 -8.17
CA ARG A 208 13.75 -3.87 -9.43
C ARG A 208 12.89 -3.55 -10.64
N ALA A 209 11.62 -3.95 -10.65
CA ALA A 209 10.73 -3.68 -11.76
C ALA A 209 10.35 -2.18 -11.89
N ASN A 210 10.35 -1.42 -10.79
CA ASN A 210 9.78 -0.08 -10.79
C ASN A 210 10.79 1.07 -10.57
N PHE A 211 11.99 0.78 -10.03
CA PHE A 211 13.03 1.79 -9.82
C PHE A 211 14.21 1.68 -10.80
N CYS A 212 14.30 0.60 -11.59
CA CYS A 212 15.24 0.54 -12.70
C CYS A 212 14.76 1.40 -13.89
N ALA A 213 15.70 1.83 -14.73
CA ALA A 213 15.40 2.66 -15.91
C ALA A 213 14.34 1.98 -16.80
N GLY A 214 13.23 2.65 -17.06
CA GLY A 214 12.16 2.14 -17.91
C GLY A 214 10.90 1.66 -17.17
N GLY A 215 10.85 1.70 -15.84
CA GLY A 215 9.66 1.36 -15.08
C GLY A 215 8.42 2.15 -15.53
N ASN A 216 7.29 1.44 -15.69
CA ASN A 216 6.04 2.03 -16.15
C ASN A 216 5.54 3.05 -15.12
N ARG A 217 5.51 4.33 -15.51
CA ARG A 217 5.13 5.43 -14.62
C ARG A 217 3.62 5.58 -14.61
N PRO A 218 2.99 5.89 -13.44
CA PRO A 218 1.58 6.22 -13.36
C PRO A 218 1.18 7.27 -14.40
N SER A 219 -0.07 7.24 -14.86
CA SER A 219 -0.58 8.10 -15.94
C SER A 219 -0.40 9.61 -15.68
N GLY A 220 -0.34 10.02 -14.42
CA GLY A 220 -0.25 11.41 -13.97
C GLY A 220 -1.51 12.20 -14.23
N ARG A 221 -2.65 11.54 -14.34
CA ARG A 221 -3.96 12.17 -14.36
C ARG A 221 -4.28 12.74 -12.98
N ARG A 222 -5.03 13.83 -12.96
CA ARG A 222 -5.59 14.34 -11.69
C ARG A 222 -6.54 13.31 -11.11
N VAL A 223 -6.56 13.23 -9.79
CA VAL A 223 -7.44 12.36 -9.04
C VAL A 223 -8.65 13.17 -8.60
N GLY A 224 -9.83 12.83 -9.14
CA GLY A 224 -11.08 13.53 -8.86
C GLY A 224 -11.89 12.92 -7.70
N LEU A 225 -11.52 11.72 -7.23
CA LEU A 225 -12.16 11.12 -6.07
C LEU A 225 -11.52 11.62 -4.75
N PRO A 226 -12.23 11.58 -3.61
CA PRO A 226 -11.67 11.95 -2.32
C PRO A 226 -10.45 11.09 -1.95
N VAL A 227 -9.35 11.76 -1.59
CA VAL A 227 -8.11 11.11 -1.13
C VAL A 227 -7.75 11.56 0.27
N GLN A 228 -7.53 10.60 1.14
CA GLN A 228 -7.00 10.80 2.46
C GLN A 228 -5.56 10.29 2.51
N VAL A 229 -4.61 11.15 2.86
CA VAL A 229 -3.21 10.76 3.06
C VAL A 229 -2.90 10.75 4.54
N VAL A 230 -2.63 9.56 5.08
CA VAL A 230 -2.20 9.42 6.47
C VAL A 230 -0.68 9.40 6.52
N VAL A 231 -0.14 10.32 7.32
CA VAL A 231 1.31 10.56 7.47
C VAL A 231 1.74 10.17 8.87
N PRO A 232 2.34 8.98 9.06
CA PRO A 232 3.01 8.66 10.31
C PRO A 232 4.26 9.50 10.47
N VAL A 233 4.27 10.43 11.45
CA VAL A 233 5.37 11.42 11.56
C VAL A 233 6.71 10.83 12.02
N LYS A 234 6.69 9.59 12.52
CA LYS A 234 7.90 8.83 12.92
C LYS A 234 8.27 7.73 11.90
N ASP A 235 7.79 7.85 10.66
CA ASP A 235 8.13 6.91 9.59
C ASP A 235 9.64 6.99 9.27
N PRO A 236 10.40 5.86 9.38
CA PRO A 236 11.83 5.87 9.08
C PRO A 236 12.14 5.90 7.58
N PHE A 237 11.15 5.69 6.71
CA PHE A 237 11.32 5.58 5.26
C PHE A 237 10.86 6.82 4.50
N LEU A 238 9.85 7.53 5.04
CA LEU A 238 9.24 8.69 4.39
C LEU A 238 9.25 9.91 5.31
N THR A 239 9.61 11.05 4.76
CA THR A 239 9.48 12.32 5.48
C THR A 239 8.04 12.84 5.40
N PRO A 240 7.52 13.50 6.46
CA PRO A 240 6.19 14.11 6.42
C PRO A 240 6.02 15.18 5.32
N ASP A 241 7.12 15.75 4.83
CA ASP A 241 7.11 16.78 3.79
C ASP A 241 6.78 16.27 2.38
N LEU A 242 6.78 14.94 2.20
CA LEU A 242 6.43 14.32 0.90
C LEU A 242 5.00 14.59 0.45
N VAL A 243 4.10 14.98 1.35
CA VAL A 243 2.71 15.34 0.99
C VAL A 243 2.59 16.72 0.38
N ASN A 244 3.61 17.57 0.53
CA ASN A 244 3.59 18.94 0.04
C ASN A 244 3.57 18.97 -1.50
N GLY A 245 2.55 19.60 -2.08
CA GLY A 245 2.33 19.69 -3.51
C GLY A 245 1.33 18.67 -4.07
N LEU A 246 0.81 17.75 -3.24
CA LEU A 246 -0.25 16.81 -3.66
C LEU A 246 -1.55 17.52 -4.05
N GLU A 247 -1.85 18.66 -3.43
CA GLU A 247 -3.01 19.50 -3.73
C GLU A 247 -3.10 19.96 -5.19
N SER A 248 -1.98 19.95 -5.90
CA SER A 248 -1.97 20.23 -7.34
C SER A 248 -2.48 19.07 -8.22
N TRP A 249 -2.66 17.87 -7.64
CA TRP A 249 -3.03 16.63 -8.34
C TRP A 249 -4.35 16.04 -7.89
N VAL A 250 -4.74 16.29 -6.65
CA VAL A 250 -5.90 15.72 -5.99
C VAL A 250 -6.88 16.85 -5.77
N GLU A 251 -8.13 16.65 -6.22
CA GLU A 251 -9.17 17.69 -6.11
C GLU A 251 -9.71 17.80 -4.69
N ASP A 252 -9.93 16.66 -4.04
CA ASP A 252 -10.38 16.57 -2.64
C ASP A 252 -9.31 15.82 -1.81
N LEU A 253 -8.42 16.58 -1.18
CA LEU A 253 -7.29 16.06 -0.42
C LEU A 253 -7.43 16.34 1.07
N THR A 254 -7.46 15.29 1.87
CA THR A 254 -7.33 15.37 3.33
C THR A 254 -5.99 14.78 3.76
N VAL A 255 -5.22 15.51 4.59
CA VAL A 255 -3.96 15.05 5.16
C VAL A 255 -4.09 14.88 6.66
N ILE A 256 -3.89 13.66 7.16
CA ILE A 256 -3.94 13.31 8.59
C ILE A 256 -2.52 12.96 9.06
N ARG A 257 -2.01 13.66 10.08
CA ARG A 257 -0.74 13.33 10.72
C ARG A 257 -0.98 12.51 11.97
N VAL A 258 -0.33 11.34 12.05
CA VAL A 258 -0.45 10.43 13.21
C VAL A 258 0.89 10.26 13.91
N ASN A 259 0.89 10.25 15.24
CA ASN A 259 2.11 10.08 16.03
C ASN A 259 2.51 8.59 16.10
N SER A 260 2.92 8.03 14.97
CA SER A 260 3.27 6.61 14.82
C SER A 260 4.43 6.42 13.85
N GLY A 261 4.96 5.20 13.77
CA GLY A 261 5.92 4.76 12.76
C GLY A 261 5.23 4.14 11.53
N HIS A 262 6.03 3.60 10.62
CA HIS A 262 5.63 3.05 9.33
C HIS A 262 4.45 2.07 9.40
N TRP A 263 4.51 1.10 10.31
CA TRP A 263 3.48 0.06 10.49
C TRP A 263 2.30 0.53 11.37
N TRP A 264 1.84 1.76 11.16
CA TRP A 264 0.72 2.33 11.91
C TRP A 264 -0.54 1.45 11.90
N PRO A 265 -0.98 0.84 10.77
CA PRO A 265 -2.17 -0.03 10.76
C PRO A 265 -2.09 -1.21 11.72
N ALA A 266 -0.89 -1.76 11.90
CA ALA A 266 -0.65 -2.90 12.80
C ALA A 266 -0.41 -2.48 14.25
N THR A 267 0.26 -1.34 14.48
CA THR A 267 0.67 -0.90 15.82
C THR A 267 -0.41 -0.10 16.54
N ARG A 268 -1.34 0.52 15.80
CA ARG A 268 -2.46 1.31 16.32
C ARG A 268 -3.77 0.96 15.60
N PRO A 269 -4.22 -0.31 15.68
CA PRO A 269 -5.33 -0.80 14.87
C PRO A 269 -6.68 -0.12 15.16
N ALA A 270 -6.91 0.31 16.40
CA ALA A 270 -8.14 1.03 16.76
C ALA A 270 -8.17 2.42 16.10
N GLU A 271 -7.09 3.18 16.20
CA GLU A 271 -6.95 4.50 15.56
C GLU A 271 -7.09 4.39 14.03
N PHE A 272 -6.48 3.37 13.44
CA PHE A 272 -6.62 3.08 12.01
C PHE A 272 -8.08 2.81 11.63
N ALA A 273 -8.80 1.98 12.40
CA ALA A 273 -10.20 1.68 12.14
C ALA A 273 -11.10 2.93 12.28
N GLU A 274 -10.84 3.80 13.25
CA GLU A 274 -11.55 5.07 13.43
C GLU A 274 -11.36 6.01 12.25
N VAL A 275 -10.13 6.16 11.78
CA VAL A 275 -9.80 6.99 10.60
C VAL A 275 -10.53 6.49 9.36
N LEU A 276 -10.61 5.17 9.15
CA LEU A 276 -11.32 4.60 7.99
C LEU A 276 -12.84 4.78 8.07
N ARG A 277 -13.43 4.81 9.27
CA ARG A 277 -14.86 5.11 9.45
C ARG A 277 -15.20 6.57 9.20
N GLY A 278 -14.23 7.44 8.98
CA GLY A 278 -14.44 8.88 8.84
C GLY A 278 -14.67 9.61 10.16
N SER A 279 -14.46 8.93 11.29
CA SER A 279 -14.45 9.52 12.62
C SER A 279 -13.13 10.28 12.77
N HIS A 280 -13.03 11.47 12.17
CA HIS A 280 -11.85 12.30 12.34
C HIS A 280 -11.73 12.70 13.80
N ILE A 281 -10.63 12.31 14.43
CA ILE A 281 -10.16 12.94 15.66
C ILE A 281 -9.88 14.40 15.27
N ARG A 282 -10.86 15.28 15.49
CA ARG A 282 -10.63 16.73 15.52
C ARG A 282 -9.80 16.98 16.78
N GLY A 283 -8.49 17.04 16.62
CA GLY A 283 -7.57 17.49 17.65
C GLY A 283 -7.16 18.93 17.39
#